data_3b90723adb85cdeab2427bc77f124495
#
_entry.id   3b90723adb85cdeab2427bc77f124495
#
_cell.length_a   1.000
_cell.length_b   1.000
_cell.length_c   1.000
_cell.angle_alpha   90.00
_cell.angle_beta   90.00
_cell.angle_gamma   90.00
#
_symmetry.space_group_name_H-M   'P 1'
#
loop_
_entity.id
_entity.type
_entity.pdbx_description
1 polymer ?
#
loop_
_entity_poly.entity_id
_entity_poly.type
_entity_poly.pdbx_seq_one_letter_code
_entity_poly.pdbx_strand_id
1 'polypeptide(L)'
;MREQMHVRIVPMNADHLDEIAELEQVCFSTPWSRNMLAEELDNACSAFLVALDDGDHVAGYAGLQVILDEGYITNVAVQPEYRRQGVAGQLLAVFLNFAKGNHLAFLTLEVRASNYGAIALYGGLGFRSVGRRKNYYEHPKEDAIIMTKEFDYGAETADAGTAGDGV
;
A
#
# COMPACT_ATOMS: atom_id res chain seq x y z
N MET A 1 1.97 -17.34 18.28
CA MET A 1 2.59 -16.48 17.28
C MET A 1 2.59 -17.18 15.93
N ARG A 2 2.13 -16.52 14.90
CA ARG A 2 2.16 -17.12 13.57
C ARG A 2 3.48 -16.79 12.88
N GLU A 3 4.03 -17.76 12.18
CA GLU A 3 5.22 -17.53 11.39
C GLU A 3 4.90 -16.61 10.22
N GLN A 4 5.86 -15.76 9.87
CA GLN A 4 5.76 -14.90 8.73
C GLN A 4 5.98 -15.72 7.46
N MET A 5 5.07 -15.59 6.51
CA MET A 5 5.19 -16.27 5.22
C MET A 5 6.36 -15.70 4.43
N HIS A 6 7.14 -16.57 3.84
CA HIS A 6 8.20 -16.15 2.94
C HIS A 6 7.60 -15.80 1.57
N VAL A 7 7.77 -14.56 1.15
CA VAL A 7 7.35 -14.11 -0.18
C VAL A 7 8.49 -13.32 -0.83
N ARG A 8 8.50 -13.37 -2.15
CA ARG A 8 9.41 -12.55 -2.96
C ARG A 8 8.61 -11.38 -3.52
N ILE A 9 9.04 -10.16 -3.23
CA ILE A 9 8.34 -8.96 -3.67
C ILE A 9 9.01 -8.42 -4.93
N VAL A 10 8.22 -8.29 -5.99
CA VAL A 10 8.68 -7.87 -7.31
C VAL A 10 7.75 -6.79 -7.87
N PRO A 11 8.23 -5.96 -8.79
CA PRO A 11 7.34 -5.05 -9.51
C PRO A 11 6.28 -5.82 -10.30
N MET A 12 5.07 -5.28 -10.34
CA MET A 12 3.99 -5.86 -11.13
C MET A 12 4.34 -5.77 -12.63
N ASN A 13 4.08 -6.86 -13.35
CA ASN A 13 4.22 -6.88 -14.80
C ASN A 13 3.00 -7.57 -15.44
N ALA A 14 2.99 -7.64 -16.76
CA ALA A 14 1.84 -8.17 -17.50
C ALA A 14 1.49 -9.62 -17.12
N ASP A 15 2.48 -10.41 -16.74
CA ASP A 15 2.27 -11.82 -16.39
C ASP A 15 1.49 -11.99 -15.09
N HIS A 16 1.43 -10.96 -14.26
CA HIS A 16 0.73 -11.00 -12.96
C HIS A 16 -0.74 -10.59 -13.05
N LEU A 17 -1.15 -9.97 -14.16
CA LEU A 17 -2.45 -9.28 -14.24
C LEU A 17 -3.65 -10.21 -14.05
N ASP A 18 -3.61 -11.40 -14.62
CA ASP A 18 -4.73 -12.35 -14.51
C ASP A 18 -4.95 -12.78 -13.06
N GLU A 19 -3.89 -13.17 -12.37
CA GLU A 19 -3.99 -13.58 -10.97
C GLU A 19 -4.42 -12.43 -10.07
N ILE A 20 -3.92 -11.22 -10.33
CA ILE A 20 -4.30 -10.04 -9.53
C ILE A 20 -5.77 -9.70 -9.76
N ALA A 21 -6.25 -9.76 -11.00
CA ALA A 21 -7.66 -9.51 -11.29
C ALA A 21 -8.57 -10.51 -10.58
N GLU A 22 -8.18 -11.77 -10.52
CA GLU A 22 -8.90 -12.81 -9.77
C GLU A 22 -8.88 -12.50 -8.28
N LEU A 23 -7.72 -12.08 -7.75
CA LEU A 23 -7.58 -11.72 -6.35
C LEU A 23 -8.49 -10.54 -5.98
N GLU A 24 -8.57 -9.53 -6.85
CA GLU A 24 -9.47 -8.40 -6.65
C GLU A 24 -10.92 -8.85 -6.52
N GLN A 25 -11.35 -9.78 -7.35
CA GLN A 25 -12.73 -10.31 -7.29
C GLN A 25 -13.00 -11.06 -5.98
N VAL A 26 -12.00 -11.75 -5.45
CA VAL A 26 -12.12 -12.46 -4.17
C VAL A 26 -12.17 -11.48 -3.00
N CYS A 27 -11.39 -10.42 -3.06
CA CYS A 27 -11.19 -9.53 -1.91
C CYS A 27 -12.17 -8.36 -1.83
N PHE A 28 -12.71 -7.90 -2.97
CA PHE A 28 -13.46 -6.66 -3.02
C PHE A 28 -14.79 -6.80 -3.74
N SER A 29 -15.78 -6.08 -3.24
CA SER A 29 -17.12 -6.03 -3.85
C SER A 29 -17.14 -5.19 -5.12
N THR A 30 -16.19 -4.26 -5.26
CA THR A 30 -16.02 -3.45 -6.48
C THR A 30 -14.58 -3.62 -6.94
N PRO A 31 -14.27 -4.77 -7.56
CA PRO A 31 -12.89 -5.08 -7.92
C PRO A 31 -12.38 -4.25 -9.09
N TRP A 32 -11.06 -4.00 -9.10
CA TRP A 32 -10.40 -3.47 -10.29
C TRP A 32 -10.38 -4.55 -11.36
N SER A 33 -10.62 -4.14 -12.59
CA SER A 33 -10.53 -5.03 -13.74
C SER A 33 -9.07 -5.23 -14.17
N ARG A 34 -8.83 -6.27 -14.97
CA ARG A 34 -7.53 -6.50 -15.58
C ARG A 34 -7.06 -5.27 -16.39
N ASN A 35 -7.98 -4.62 -17.10
CA ASN A 35 -7.63 -3.42 -17.88
C ASN A 35 -7.21 -2.24 -17.01
N MET A 36 -7.89 -2.04 -15.89
CA MET A 36 -7.49 -1.00 -14.93
C MET A 36 -6.09 -1.24 -14.39
N LEU A 37 -5.78 -2.50 -14.07
CA LEU A 37 -4.45 -2.87 -13.60
C LEU A 37 -3.40 -2.69 -14.68
N ALA A 38 -3.73 -3.05 -15.93
CA ALA A 38 -2.82 -2.91 -17.07
C ALA A 38 -2.45 -1.45 -17.32
N GLU A 39 -3.40 -0.54 -17.15
CA GLU A 39 -3.16 0.89 -17.31
C GLU A 39 -2.09 1.40 -16.33
N GLU A 40 -2.03 0.82 -15.15
CA GLU A 40 -1.05 1.24 -14.14
C GLU A 40 0.39 0.86 -14.51
N LEU A 41 0.59 -0.12 -15.39
CA LEU A 41 1.93 -0.47 -15.88
C LEU A 41 2.56 0.69 -16.66
N ASP A 42 1.75 1.50 -17.30
CA ASP A 42 2.21 2.64 -18.12
C ASP A 42 2.11 3.97 -17.39
N ASN A 43 1.68 3.96 -16.12
CA ASN A 43 1.52 5.18 -15.34
C ASN A 43 2.82 5.50 -14.60
N ALA A 44 3.49 6.57 -15.02
CA ALA A 44 4.77 6.98 -14.43
C ALA A 44 4.67 7.35 -12.94
N CYS A 45 3.47 7.69 -12.47
CA CYS A 45 3.24 8.06 -11.06
C CYS A 45 2.88 6.86 -10.18
N SER A 46 2.75 5.67 -10.75
CA SER A 46 2.33 4.46 -10.02
C SER A 46 3.49 3.50 -9.80
N ALA A 47 3.47 2.84 -8.65
CA ALA A 47 4.37 1.74 -8.34
C ALA A 47 3.53 0.62 -7.74
N PHE A 48 3.37 -0.48 -8.48
CA PHE A 48 2.62 -1.64 -8.02
C PHE A 48 3.58 -2.78 -7.74
N LEU A 49 3.41 -3.43 -6.60
CA LEU A 49 4.26 -4.53 -6.13
C LEU A 49 3.43 -5.80 -5.99
N VAL A 50 4.05 -6.92 -6.28
CA VAL A 50 3.43 -8.24 -6.18
C VAL A 50 4.28 -9.09 -5.24
N ALA A 51 3.61 -9.77 -4.32
CA ALA A 51 4.23 -10.75 -3.44
C ALA A 51 3.98 -12.13 -4.01
N LEU A 52 5.06 -12.84 -4.37
CA LEU A 52 4.99 -14.16 -4.96
C LEU A 52 5.35 -15.23 -3.92
N ASP A 53 4.61 -16.34 -3.93
CA ASP A 53 4.94 -17.49 -3.11
C ASP A 53 6.05 -18.33 -3.76
N ASP A 54 6.41 -19.46 -3.14
CA ASP A 54 7.49 -20.32 -3.64
C ASP A 54 7.19 -20.92 -5.02
N GLY A 55 5.94 -21.00 -5.40
CA GLY A 55 5.51 -21.50 -6.71
C GLY A 55 5.31 -20.40 -7.75
N ASP A 56 5.76 -19.17 -7.45
CA ASP A 56 5.59 -17.99 -8.32
C ASP A 56 4.12 -17.58 -8.53
N HIS A 57 3.24 -17.97 -7.62
CA HIS A 57 1.85 -17.52 -7.62
C HIS A 57 1.69 -16.25 -6.79
N VAL A 58 0.71 -15.43 -7.15
CA VAL A 58 0.44 -14.17 -6.46
C VAL A 58 -0.19 -14.46 -5.09
N ALA A 59 0.54 -14.17 -4.03
CA ALA A 59 0.04 -14.23 -2.67
C ALA A 59 -0.68 -12.95 -2.25
N GLY A 60 -0.25 -11.83 -2.80
CA GLY A 60 -0.84 -10.52 -2.54
C GLY A 60 -0.22 -9.45 -3.43
N TYR A 61 -0.78 -8.26 -3.37
CA TYR A 61 -0.24 -7.13 -4.10
C TYR A 61 -0.62 -5.82 -3.44
N ALA A 62 0.09 -4.76 -3.80
CA ALA A 62 -0.21 -3.42 -3.30
C ALA A 62 0.17 -2.38 -4.36
N GLY A 63 -0.58 -1.28 -4.38
CA GLY A 63 -0.35 -0.19 -5.31
C GLY A 63 -0.08 1.12 -4.59
N LEU A 64 0.82 1.91 -5.15
CA LEU A 64 1.17 3.24 -4.65
C LEU A 64 1.16 4.22 -5.81
N GLN A 65 0.54 5.38 -5.60
CA GLN A 65 0.66 6.52 -6.51
C GLN A 65 1.38 7.64 -5.80
N VAL A 66 2.34 8.26 -6.48
CA VAL A 66 3.11 9.37 -5.93
C VAL A 66 2.88 10.61 -6.79
N ILE A 67 2.41 11.68 -6.15
CA ILE A 67 2.17 12.96 -6.79
C ILE A 67 2.98 13.98 -5.98
N LEU A 68 4.04 14.51 -6.58
CA LEU A 68 5.00 15.36 -5.89
C LEU A 68 5.60 14.62 -4.70
N ASP A 69 5.39 15.10 -3.47
CA ASP A 69 5.87 14.47 -2.25
C ASP A 69 4.76 13.72 -1.48
N GLU A 70 3.62 13.45 -2.13
CA GLU A 70 2.47 12.80 -1.51
C GLU A 70 2.32 11.38 -2.04
N GLY A 71 2.22 10.42 -1.15
CA GLY A 71 2.03 9.02 -1.53
C GLY A 71 0.65 8.51 -1.15
N TYR A 72 -0.02 7.87 -2.09
CA TYR A 72 -1.36 7.33 -1.93
C TYR A 72 -1.33 5.83 -2.16
N ILE A 73 -1.60 5.05 -1.11
CA ILE A 73 -1.71 3.61 -1.23
C ILE A 73 -3.12 3.32 -1.73
N THR A 74 -3.22 2.82 -2.95
CA THR A 74 -4.50 2.68 -3.65
C THR A 74 -5.11 1.29 -3.51
N ASN A 75 -4.27 0.26 -3.41
CA ASN A 75 -4.69 -1.13 -3.35
C ASN A 75 -3.81 -1.89 -2.38
N VAL A 76 -4.43 -2.74 -1.57
CA VAL A 76 -3.73 -3.75 -0.76
C VAL A 76 -4.64 -4.96 -0.72
N ALA A 77 -4.18 -6.09 -1.21
CA ALA A 77 -4.95 -7.33 -1.20
C ALA A 77 -4.04 -8.52 -0.95
N VAL A 78 -4.52 -9.46 -0.14
CA VAL A 78 -3.80 -10.71 0.17
C VAL A 78 -4.78 -11.86 -0.02
N GLN A 79 -4.33 -12.95 -0.64
CA GLN A 79 -5.12 -14.17 -0.77
C GLN A 79 -5.64 -14.58 0.61
N PRO A 80 -6.94 -14.94 0.73
CA PRO A 80 -7.51 -15.29 2.03
C PRO A 80 -6.70 -16.35 2.78
N GLU A 81 -6.18 -17.35 2.07
CA GLU A 81 -5.38 -18.43 2.66
C GLU A 81 -4.03 -17.97 3.22
N TYR A 82 -3.55 -16.82 2.77
CA TYR A 82 -2.24 -16.29 3.21
C TYR A 82 -2.36 -15.11 4.17
N ARG A 83 -3.59 -14.76 4.58
CA ARG A 83 -3.80 -13.64 5.51
C ARG A 83 -3.24 -13.95 6.87
N ARG A 84 -2.86 -12.87 7.59
CA ARG A 84 -2.31 -12.93 8.95
C ARG A 84 -0.97 -13.66 9.02
N GLN A 85 -0.24 -13.69 7.91
CA GLN A 85 1.10 -14.27 7.81
C GLN A 85 2.14 -13.25 7.36
N GLY A 86 1.80 -11.97 7.47
CA GLY A 86 2.75 -10.88 7.23
C GLY A 86 2.94 -10.46 5.79
N VAL A 87 2.13 -10.95 4.85
CA VAL A 87 2.29 -10.60 3.42
C VAL A 87 2.06 -9.11 3.18
N ALA A 88 0.95 -8.56 3.68
CA ALA A 88 0.66 -7.13 3.50
C ALA A 88 1.74 -6.26 4.17
N GLY A 89 2.19 -6.66 5.35
CA GLY A 89 3.25 -5.93 6.06
C GLY A 89 4.54 -5.87 5.27
N GLN A 90 4.92 -6.96 4.61
CA GLN A 90 6.12 -6.99 3.77
C GLN A 90 5.98 -6.08 2.55
N LEU A 91 4.82 -6.07 1.90
CA LEU A 91 4.53 -5.16 0.79
C LEU A 91 4.62 -3.69 1.23
N LEU A 92 3.95 -3.37 2.34
CA LEU A 92 3.92 -2.01 2.85
C LEU A 92 5.29 -1.54 3.35
N ALA A 93 6.12 -2.44 3.85
CA ALA A 93 7.48 -2.10 4.27
C ALA A 93 8.30 -1.54 3.10
N VAL A 94 8.11 -2.08 1.90
CA VAL A 94 8.78 -1.57 0.70
C VAL A 94 8.34 -0.12 0.43
N PHE A 95 7.04 0.16 0.51
CA PHE A 95 6.53 1.52 0.31
C PHE A 95 7.02 2.48 1.40
N LEU A 96 7.08 2.04 2.65
CA LEU A 96 7.59 2.87 3.74
C LEU A 96 9.06 3.25 3.53
N ASN A 97 9.87 2.29 3.13
CA ASN A 97 11.29 2.54 2.83
C ASN A 97 11.46 3.47 1.63
N PHE A 98 10.65 3.26 0.60
CA PHE A 98 10.65 4.14 -0.58
C PHE A 98 10.28 5.57 -0.18
N ALA A 99 9.24 5.73 0.63
CA ALA A 99 8.77 7.04 1.05
C ALA A 99 9.86 7.81 1.82
N LYS A 100 10.53 7.14 2.75
CA LYS A 100 11.63 7.73 3.50
C LYS A 100 12.80 8.10 2.60
N GLY A 101 13.18 7.19 1.71
CA GLY A 101 14.32 7.39 0.82
C GLY A 101 14.10 8.51 -0.20
N ASN A 102 12.85 8.80 -0.52
CA ASN A 102 12.49 9.83 -1.49
C ASN A 102 11.88 11.08 -0.84
N HIS A 103 11.96 11.19 0.48
CA HIS A 103 11.49 12.33 1.25
C HIS A 103 10.03 12.69 0.98
N LEU A 104 9.16 11.68 0.92
CA LEU A 104 7.72 11.92 0.83
C LEU A 104 7.23 12.53 2.14
N ALA A 105 6.28 13.46 2.05
CA ALA A 105 5.69 14.08 3.22
C ALA A 105 4.83 13.09 4.01
N PHE A 106 4.11 12.23 3.29
CA PHE A 106 3.24 11.24 3.92
C PHE A 106 2.89 10.10 2.97
N LEU A 107 2.41 9.00 3.57
CA LEU A 107 1.64 7.97 2.89
C LEU A 107 0.25 7.97 3.48
N THR A 108 -0.78 7.89 2.65
CA THR A 108 -2.18 7.87 3.10
C THR A 108 -2.97 6.80 2.37
N LEU A 109 -4.04 6.34 3.01
CA LEU A 109 -4.93 5.32 2.44
C LEU A 109 -6.32 5.46 3.04
N GLU A 110 -7.29 4.82 2.38
CA GLU A 110 -8.64 4.68 2.90
C GLU A 110 -8.91 3.20 3.16
N VAL A 111 -9.59 2.91 4.26
CA VAL A 111 -9.92 1.53 4.65
C VAL A 111 -11.36 1.50 5.18
N ARG A 112 -12.08 0.42 4.90
CA ARG A 112 -13.44 0.26 5.44
C ARG A 112 -13.41 0.33 6.96
N ALA A 113 -14.37 1.07 7.53
CA ALA A 113 -14.46 1.24 8.98
C ALA A 113 -14.56 -0.09 9.73
N SER A 114 -15.15 -1.10 9.11
CA SER A 114 -15.30 -2.43 9.70
C SER A 114 -14.09 -3.35 9.50
N ASN A 115 -13.11 -2.93 8.73
CA ASN A 115 -11.92 -3.76 8.49
C ASN A 115 -10.89 -3.60 9.61
N TYR A 116 -11.23 -4.17 10.77
CA TYR A 116 -10.43 -4.01 11.98
C TYR A 116 -9.02 -4.60 11.84
N GLY A 117 -8.90 -5.69 11.09
CA GLY A 117 -7.60 -6.32 10.86
C GLY A 117 -6.65 -5.41 10.08
N ALA A 118 -7.14 -4.78 9.02
CA ALA A 118 -6.34 -3.86 8.24
C ALA A 118 -6.01 -2.60 9.05
N ILE A 119 -6.98 -2.05 9.77
CA ILE A 119 -6.75 -0.88 10.61
C ILE A 119 -5.66 -1.15 11.65
N ALA A 120 -5.70 -2.34 12.28
CA ALA A 120 -4.67 -2.74 13.25
C ALA A 120 -3.29 -2.88 12.58
N LEU A 121 -3.23 -3.48 11.39
CA LEU A 121 -2.00 -3.61 10.63
C LEU A 121 -1.38 -2.25 10.34
N TYR A 122 -2.19 -1.34 9.79
CA TYR A 122 -1.70 0.00 9.44
C TYR A 122 -1.28 0.78 10.69
N GLY A 123 -2.05 0.67 11.77
CA GLY A 123 -1.69 1.28 13.05
C GLY A 123 -0.34 0.79 13.56
N GLY A 124 -0.08 -0.51 13.45
CA GLY A 124 1.18 -1.12 13.84
C GLY A 124 2.36 -0.64 13.00
N LEU A 125 2.11 -0.18 11.78
CA LEU A 125 3.13 0.37 10.89
C LEU A 125 3.32 1.88 11.06
N GLY A 126 2.57 2.50 11.98
CA GLY A 126 2.71 3.92 12.28
C GLY A 126 1.69 4.83 11.60
N PHE A 127 0.73 4.26 10.88
CA PHE A 127 -0.39 5.05 10.36
C PHE A 127 -1.36 5.36 11.49
N ARG A 128 -2.00 6.51 11.41
CA ARG A 128 -3.03 6.89 12.37
C ARG A 128 -4.25 7.42 11.65
N SER A 129 -5.42 7.25 12.27
CA SER A 129 -6.67 7.77 11.73
C SER A 129 -6.65 9.30 11.79
N VAL A 130 -6.88 9.93 10.64
CA VAL A 130 -6.89 11.40 10.54
C VAL A 130 -8.24 11.92 10.06
N GLY A 131 -9.16 11.05 9.68
CA GLY A 131 -10.47 11.46 9.21
C GLY A 131 -11.34 10.30 8.80
N ARG A 132 -12.53 10.63 8.36
CA ARG A 132 -13.53 9.66 7.94
C ARG A 132 -14.27 10.22 6.73
N ARG A 133 -14.49 9.38 5.72
CA ARG A 133 -15.33 9.71 4.56
C ARG A 133 -16.64 8.95 4.72
N LYS A 134 -17.74 9.66 4.94
CA LYS A 134 -19.04 9.04 5.10
C LYS A 134 -19.50 8.40 3.80
N ASN A 135 -20.02 7.17 3.92
CA ASN A 135 -20.64 6.44 2.81
C ASN A 135 -19.74 6.34 1.57
N TYR A 136 -18.43 6.23 1.79
CA TYR A 136 -17.44 6.18 0.72
C TYR A 136 -17.55 4.92 -0.13
N TYR A 137 -17.80 3.78 0.52
CA TYR A 137 -17.96 2.49 -0.14
C TYR A 137 -19.44 2.20 -0.43
N GLU A 138 -19.70 1.45 -1.50
CA GLU A 138 -21.08 1.20 -1.96
C GLU A 138 -21.61 -0.20 -1.65
N HIS A 139 -20.82 -1.25 -1.78
CA HIS A 139 -21.30 -2.62 -1.69
C HIS A 139 -20.56 -3.44 -0.65
N PRO A 140 -20.97 -3.40 0.63
CA PRO A 140 -22.05 -2.63 1.23
C PRO A 140 -21.65 -1.16 1.43
N LYS A 141 -22.66 -0.33 1.66
CA LYS A 141 -22.43 1.07 1.95
C LYS A 141 -21.76 1.19 3.33
N GLU A 142 -20.66 1.88 3.36
CA GLU A 142 -19.85 1.95 4.58
C GLU A 142 -18.90 3.15 4.51
N ASP A 143 -18.56 3.68 5.69
CA ASP A 143 -17.59 4.76 5.79
C ASP A 143 -16.18 4.24 5.55
N ALA A 144 -15.32 5.13 5.06
CA ALA A 144 -13.88 4.89 5.02
C ALA A 144 -13.22 5.63 6.18
N ILE A 145 -12.24 4.97 6.80
CA ILE A 145 -11.31 5.64 7.70
C ILE A 145 -10.11 6.05 6.86
N ILE A 146 -9.70 7.30 6.99
CA ILE A 146 -8.49 7.81 6.34
C ILE A 146 -7.34 7.62 7.32
N MET A 147 -6.32 6.87 6.92
CA MET A 147 -5.14 6.62 7.75
C MET A 147 -3.90 7.16 7.06
N THR A 148 -3.09 7.87 7.80
CA THR A 148 -1.93 8.57 7.26
C THR A 148 -0.72 8.36 8.15
N LYS A 149 0.42 8.13 7.52
CA LYS A 149 1.71 8.15 8.19
C LYS A 149 2.50 9.34 7.64
N GLU A 150 2.78 10.29 8.51
CA GLU A 150 3.61 11.44 8.18
C GLU A 150 5.07 11.10 8.46
N PHE A 151 5.96 11.68 7.67
CA PHE A 151 7.40 11.50 7.83
C PHE A 151 8.02 12.82 8.26
N ASP A 152 8.88 12.75 9.26
CA ASP A 152 9.54 13.94 9.82
C ASP A 152 11.02 13.93 9.44
N TYR A 153 11.42 14.92 8.65
CA TYR A 153 12.81 15.09 8.22
C TYR A 153 13.41 16.39 8.76
N GLY A 154 12.69 17.04 9.70
CA GLY A 154 13.04 18.39 10.13
C GLY A 154 14.49 18.58 10.59
N ALA A 155 14.97 17.70 11.47
CA ALA A 155 16.33 17.76 11.99
C ALA A 155 17.38 17.52 10.90
N GLU A 156 17.16 16.51 10.06
CA GLU A 156 18.06 16.19 8.95
C GLU A 156 18.09 17.31 7.92
N THR A 157 16.93 17.84 7.59
CA THR A 157 16.78 18.94 6.63
C THR A 157 17.47 20.19 7.15
N ALA A 158 17.31 20.50 8.44
CA ALA A 158 17.94 21.65 9.07
C ALA A 158 19.47 21.54 9.05
N ASP A 159 19.99 20.37 9.36
CA ASP A 159 21.44 20.11 9.34
C ASP A 159 22.01 20.26 7.95
N ALA A 160 21.33 19.71 6.94
CA ALA A 160 21.75 19.82 5.56
C ALA A 160 21.75 21.29 5.10
N GLY A 161 20.72 22.04 5.47
CA GLY A 161 20.63 23.46 5.15
C GLY A 161 21.71 24.26 5.79
N THR A 162 22.00 24.01 7.05
CA THR A 162 23.08 24.70 7.78
C THR A 162 24.43 24.42 7.15
N ALA A 163 24.68 23.18 6.77
CA ALA A 163 25.94 22.83 6.11
C ALA A 163 26.09 23.54 4.77
N GLY A 164 25.01 23.73 4.05
CA GLY A 164 25.02 24.45 2.79
C GLY A 164 25.29 25.92 2.95
N ASP A 165 24.74 26.51 3.99
CA ASP A 165 24.91 27.94 4.26
C ASP A 165 26.30 28.28 4.79
N GLY A 166 27.01 27.32 5.32
CA GLY A 166 28.35 27.50 5.86
C GLY A 166 29.46 27.59 4.81
N VAL A 167 29.10 27.52 3.55
CA VAL A 167 30.01 27.58 2.43
C VAL A 167 29.89 28.94 1.73
#